data_eaf6b9ea4c649db83d974b7231e2c7d4
#
_entry.id   eaf6b9ea4c649db83d974b7231e2c7d4
#
_cell.length_a   1.000
_cell.length_b   1.000
_cell.length_c   1.000
_cell.angle_alpha   90.00
_cell.angle_beta   90.00
_cell.angle_gamma   90.00
#
_symmetry.space_group_name_H-M   'P 1'
#
loop_
_entity.id
_entity.type
_entity.pdbx_description
1 polymer ?
#
loop_
_entity_poly.entity_id
_entity_poly.type
_entity_poly.pdbx_seq_one_letter_code
_entity_poly.pdbx_strand_id
1 'polypeptide(L)'
;MGVKRDLLCELGLEESVVFENPDYEDAIIGWDENSGRIIYDYEKMVECLMNEDGMEYDEAAEFIDYNTVRACPYMGERAPIILKSIED
;
A
#
# COMPACT_ATOMS: atom_id res chain seq x y z
N MET A 1 -5.16 6.22 -11.95
CA MET A 1 -4.25 6.00 -13.07
C MET A 1 -3.47 4.73 -12.83
N GLY A 2 -3.20 3.97 -13.83
CA GLY A 2 -2.53 2.69 -13.67
C GLY A 2 -1.05 2.71 -14.00
N VAL A 3 -0.40 3.87 -13.85
CA VAL A 3 1.00 3.98 -14.29
C VAL A 3 1.90 3.02 -13.54
N LYS A 4 1.75 2.95 -12.20
CA LYS A 4 2.60 2.06 -11.41
C LYS A 4 2.24 0.61 -11.64
N ARG A 5 0.99 0.31 -11.95
CA ARG A 5 0.61 -1.06 -12.26
C ARG A 5 1.23 -1.50 -13.58
N ASP A 6 1.30 -0.60 -14.55
CA ASP A 6 1.97 -0.92 -15.80
C ASP A 6 3.44 -1.20 -15.57
N LEU A 7 4.06 -0.43 -14.68
CA LEU A 7 5.46 -0.64 -14.34
C LEU A 7 5.67 -1.98 -13.66
N LEU A 8 4.74 -2.37 -12.78
CA LEU A 8 4.84 -3.66 -12.11
C LEU A 8 4.81 -4.80 -13.13
N CYS A 9 3.98 -4.67 -14.14
CA CYS A 9 3.92 -5.67 -15.20
C CYS A 9 5.26 -5.79 -15.93
N GLU A 10 5.87 -4.64 -16.22
CA GLU A 10 7.15 -4.63 -16.91
C GLU A 10 8.25 -5.23 -16.06
N LEU A 11 8.14 -5.13 -14.74
CA LEU A 11 9.12 -5.67 -13.83
C LEU A 11 8.88 -7.14 -13.50
N GLY A 12 7.82 -7.73 -14.04
CA GLY A 12 7.50 -9.12 -13.75
C GLY A 12 6.86 -9.32 -12.39
N LEU A 13 6.21 -8.29 -11.87
CA LEU A 13 5.60 -8.33 -10.56
C LEU A 13 4.08 -8.40 -10.60
N GLU A 14 3.52 -8.79 -11.74
CA GLU A 14 2.07 -8.81 -11.90
C GLU A 14 1.37 -9.81 -10.99
N GLU A 15 2.12 -10.79 -10.45
CA GLU A 15 1.54 -11.75 -9.52
C GLU A 15 1.58 -11.26 -8.09
N SER A 16 2.24 -10.13 -7.85
CA SER A 16 2.29 -9.58 -6.51
C SER A 16 0.92 -9.04 -6.11
N VAL A 17 0.60 -9.14 -4.82
CA VAL A 17 -0.67 -8.65 -4.32
C VAL A 17 -0.59 -7.14 -4.15
N VAL A 18 -1.64 -6.45 -4.58
CA VAL A 18 -1.74 -5.00 -4.38
C VAL A 18 -3.11 -4.71 -3.77
N PHE A 19 -3.20 -3.55 -3.12
CA PHE A 19 -4.49 -3.11 -2.61
C PHE A 19 -5.34 -2.59 -3.75
N GLU A 20 -6.64 -2.83 -3.70
CA GLU A 20 -7.51 -2.45 -4.79
C GLU A 20 -8.56 -1.42 -4.44
N ASN A 21 -9.01 -1.38 -3.20
CA ASN A 21 -10.09 -0.43 -2.86
C ASN A 21 -9.98 -0.06 -1.39
N PRO A 22 -9.33 1.02 -1.06
CA PRO A 22 -8.58 1.93 -1.95
C PRO A 22 -7.30 1.28 -2.45
N ASP A 23 -6.81 1.73 -3.59
CA ASP A 23 -5.62 1.09 -4.16
C ASP A 23 -4.31 1.66 -3.64
N TYR A 24 -4.34 2.84 -3.02
CA TYR A 24 -3.14 3.48 -2.46
C TYR A 24 -1.98 3.54 -3.46
N GLU A 25 -2.30 3.70 -4.74
CA GLU A 25 -1.26 3.62 -5.77
C GLU A 25 -0.15 4.63 -5.55
N ASP A 26 -0.50 5.83 -5.09
CA ASP A 26 0.51 6.87 -4.86
C ASP A 26 1.39 6.56 -3.66
N ALA A 27 1.02 5.59 -2.86
CA ALA A 27 1.79 5.20 -1.69
C ALA A 27 2.80 4.11 -1.99
N ILE A 28 2.77 3.55 -3.19
CA ILE A 28 3.74 2.51 -3.58
C ILE A 28 5.10 3.15 -3.76
N ILE A 29 6.08 2.69 -2.99
CA ILE A 29 7.42 3.26 -3.04
C ILE A 29 8.48 2.28 -3.51
N GLY A 30 8.13 1.01 -3.70
CA GLY A 30 9.09 0.04 -4.18
C GLY A 30 8.58 -1.38 -3.99
N TRP A 31 9.51 -2.31 -4.04
CA TRP A 31 9.18 -3.72 -3.82
C TRP A 31 10.37 -4.39 -3.17
N ASP A 32 10.10 -5.52 -2.51
CA ASP A 32 11.14 -6.33 -1.90
C ASP A 32 11.66 -7.30 -2.95
N GLU A 33 12.93 -7.17 -3.30
CA GLU A 33 13.51 -7.95 -4.37
C GLU A 33 13.48 -9.45 -4.08
N ASN A 34 13.61 -9.82 -2.83
CA ASN A 34 13.67 -11.24 -2.47
C ASN A 34 12.31 -11.91 -2.55
N SER A 35 11.28 -11.25 -2.07
CA SER A 35 9.95 -11.87 -1.99
C SER A 35 9.02 -11.40 -3.10
N GLY A 36 9.36 -10.33 -3.80
CA GLY A 36 8.50 -9.76 -4.82
C GLY A 36 7.30 -9.03 -4.24
N ARG A 37 7.33 -8.71 -2.97
CA ARG A 37 6.21 -8.03 -2.32
C ARG A 37 6.29 -6.53 -2.55
N ILE A 38 5.14 -5.93 -2.80
CA ILE A 38 5.06 -4.49 -3.03
C ILE A 38 5.13 -3.76 -1.69
N ILE A 39 5.86 -2.66 -1.65
CA ILE A 39 6.04 -1.89 -0.42
C ILE A 39 5.25 -0.59 -0.52
N TYR A 40 4.40 -0.36 0.47
CA TYR A 40 3.60 0.85 0.59
C TYR A 40 4.11 1.70 1.74
N ASP A 41 4.11 3.02 1.56
CA ASP A 41 4.47 3.96 2.62
C ASP A 41 3.22 4.31 3.43
N TYR A 42 3.25 4.03 4.73
CA TYR A 42 2.09 4.23 5.59
C TYR A 42 1.60 5.68 5.57
N GLU A 43 2.54 6.64 5.67
CA GLU A 43 2.15 8.05 5.69
C GLU A 43 1.50 8.46 4.40
N LYS A 44 1.98 7.96 3.30
CA LYS A 44 1.38 8.28 2.00
C LYS A 44 0.02 7.61 1.84
N MET A 45 -0.18 6.46 2.46
CA MET A 45 -1.50 5.84 2.47
C MET A 45 -2.49 6.71 3.24
N VAL A 46 -2.06 7.27 4.37
CA VAL A 46 -2.89 8.20 5.12
C VAL A 46 -3.25 9.41 4.28
N GLU A 47 -2.26 9.96 3.58
CA GLU A 47 -2.51 11.12 2.73
C GLU A 47 -3.51 10.80 1.61
N CYS A 48 -3.45 9.60 1.07
CA CYS A 48 -4.41 9.21 0.04
C CYS A 48 -5.85 9.31 0.56
N LEU A 49 -6.08 8.80 1.76
CA LEU A 49 -7.43 8.84 2.33
C LEU A 49 -7.84 10.26 2.67
N MET A 50 -6.91 11.07 3.15
CA MET A 50 -7.21 12.45 3.47
C MET A 50 -7.59 13.24 2.22
N ASN A 51 -6.89 13.00 1.13
CA ASN A 51 -7.13 13.74 -0.10
C ASN A 51 -8.33 13.24 -0.88
N GLU A 52 -8.54 11.92 -0.91
CA GLU A 52 -9.59 11.35 -1.74
C GLU A 52 -10.91 11.22 -1.02
N ASP A 53 -10.88 10.90 0.27
CA ASP A 53 -12.10 10.67 1.04
C ASP A 53 -12.40 11.76 2.04
N GLY A 54 -11.52 12.76 2.15
CA GLY A 54 -11.75 13.85 3.06
C GLY A 54 -11.62 13.47 4.53
N MET A 55 -10.94 12.38 4.82
CA MET A 55 -10.72 11.96 6.20
C MET A 55 -9.68 12.83 6.88
N GLU A 56 -9.81 12.94 8.20
CA GLU A 56 -8.76 13.57 8.98
C GLU A 56 -7.67 12.55 9.25
N TYR A 57 -6.50 13.01 9.66
CA TYR A 57 -5.34 12.12 9.85
C TYR A 57 -5.68 10.95 10.76
N ASP A 58 -6.25 11.25 11.93
CA ASP A 58 -6.56 10.20 12.90
C ASP A 58 -7.53 9.18 12.33
N GLU A 59 -8.51 9.67 11.60
CA GLU A 59 -9.51 8.81 11.00
C GLU A 59 -8.91 7.93 9.92
N ALA A 60 -8.05 8.52 9.09
CA ALA A 60 -7.41 7.76 8.02
C ALA A 60 -6.49 6.69 8.59
N ALA A 61 -5.71 7.04 9.60
CA ALA A 61 -4.79 6.09 10.23
C ALA A 61 -5.56 4.92 10.83
N GLU A 62 -6.68 5.22 11.50
CA GLU A 62 -7.48 4.17 12.11
C GLU A 62 -8.09 3.27 11.04
N PHE A 63 -8.54 3.85 9.94
CA PHE A 63 -9.08 3.06 8.83
C PHE A 63 -8.03 2.08 8.30
N ILE A 64 -6.82 2.57 8.10
CA ILE A 64 -5.75 1.73 7.56
C ILE A 64 -5.42 0.60 8.54
N ASP A 65 -5.27 0.94 9.81
CA ASP A 65 -4.94 -0.07 10.81
C ASP A 65 -6.03 -1.13 10.94
N TYR A 66 -7.27 -0.71 10.91
CA TYR A 66 -8.38 -1.62 11.14
C TYR A 66 -8.71 -2.47 9.93
N ASN A 67 -8.65 -1.89 8.74
CA ASN A 67 -9.12 -2.58 7.55
C ASN A 67 -8.00 -3.11 6.67
N THR A 68 -6.92 -2.34 6.55
CA THR A 68 -5.87 -2.67 5.60
C THR A 68 -4.77 -3.49 6.24
N VAL A 69 -4.23 -3.01 7.36
CA VAL A 69 -3.11 -3.70 8.00
C VAL A 69 -3.54 -5.07 8.52
N ARG A 70 -4.73 -5.13 9.11
CA ARG A 70 -5.21 -6.39 9.66
C ARG A 70 -5.55 -7.42 8.60
N ALA A 71 -5.80 -6.98 7.38
CA ALA A 71 -6.10 -7.89 6.30
C ALA A 71 -4.84 -8.50 5.67
N CYS A 72 -3.69 -7.87 5.86
CA CYS A 72 -2.46 -8.33 5.22
C CYS A 72 -2.14 -9.81 5.51
N PRO A 73 -2.25 -10.30 6.75
CA PRO A 73 -1.93 -11.70 7.02
C PRO A 73 -2.78 -12.68 6.23
N TYR A 74 -3.92 -12.24 5.73
CA TYR A 74 -4.83 -13.11 4.99
C TYR A 74 -4.66 -13.01 3.48
N MET A 75 -3.71 -12.22 3.02
CA MET A 75 -3.52 -12.00 1.59
C MET A 75 -2.49 -12.93 0.97
N GLY A 76 -1.90 -13.82 1.76
CA GLY A 76 -0.98 -14.81 1.22
C GLY A 76 0.47 -14.39 1.37
N GLU A 77 1.34 -15.19 0.76
CA GLU A 77 2.78 -14.98 0.91
C GLU A 77 3.29 -13.73 0.23
N ARG A 78 2.54 -13.22 -0.74
CA ARG A 78 2.94 -12.01 -1.46
C ARG A 78 2.15 -10.80 -1.04
N ALA A 79 1.62 -10.82 0.18
CA ALA A 79 0.89 -9.68 0.73
C ALA A 79 1.78 -8.44 0.74
N PRO A 80 1.19 -7.25 0.57
CA PRO A 80 1.99 -6.04 0.58
C PRO A 80 2.69 -5.81 1.89
N ILE A 81 3.80 -5.09 1.83
CA ILE A 81 4.55 -4.68 3.00
C ILE A 81 4.19 -3.23 3.27
N ILE A 82 3.87 -2.92 4.52
CA ILE A 82 3.55 -1.54 4.90
C ILE A 82 4.71 -1.01 5.70
N LEU A 83 5.34 0.03 5.16
CA LEU A 83 6.52 0.63 5.78
C LEU A 83 6.11 1.82 6.62
N LYS A 84 6.46 1.77 7.89
CA LYS A 84 6.29 2.92 8.79
C LYS A 84 7.67 3.50 9.08
N SER A 85 7.81 4.79 8.83
CA SER A 85 9.08 5.47 9.05
C SER A 85 9.35 5.58 10.56
N ILE A 86 10.61 5.47 10.93
CA ILE A 86 11.01 5.66 12.32
C ILE A 86 11.71 7.00 12.49
N GLU A 87 11.29 7.97 11.72
CA GLU A 87 11.83 9.31 11.85
C GLU A 87 11.30 10.00 13.08
N ASP A 88 12.10 10.91 13.59
CA ASP A 88 11.70 11.70 14.75
C ASP A 88 11.04 12.99 14.35
#